data_c1b97cb461c462a48c62275a4412b3a1
#
_entry.id   c1b97cb461c462a48c62275a4412b3a1
#
_cell.length_a   1.000
_cell.length_b   1.000
_cell.length_c   1.000
_cell.angle_alpha   90.00
_cell.angle_beta   90.00
_cell.angle_gamma   90.00
#
_symmetry.space_group_name_H-M   'P 1'
#
loop_
_entity.id
_entity.type
_entity.pdbx_description
1 polymer ?
#
loop_
_entity_poly.entity_id
_entity_poly.type
_entity_poly.pdbx_seq_one_letter_code
_entity_poly.pdbx_strand_id
1 'polypeptide(L)'
;MNIGTVVEGPTDREVLNAIINRLIPGEHRYFPLQPTDTSDYIGKGWKGVRRWCRETHQRENSSLEIILSGKTGPELDLLVIQVDADISDESDLQEGNEIFIRQPCPPVKSTVIQLESVIKAWLRSDELPAKIILAIPAQDTEHWIFAALFPEDELCLREDYECFKPNKDMPAYRLSLKDYGKLTERKDGEIKKHLRRYREVVIKIADNWDTVCRICSQAQRLVQNIAYRLL
;
A
#
# COMPACT_ATOMS: atom_id res chain seq x y z
N MET A 1 9.42 -7.49 -16.32
CA MET A 1 9.05 -6.06 -16.22
C MET A 1 9.94 -5.38 -15.18
N ASN A 2 10.21 -4.08 -15.37
CA ASN A 2 10.84 -3.23 -14.39
C ASN A 2 9.74 -2.50 -13.57
N ILE A 3 9.67 -2.75 -12.28
CA ILE A 3 8.60 -2.25 -11.42
C ILE A 3 9.18 -1.37 -10.32
N GLY A 4 8.81 -0.09 -10.34
CA GLY A 4 9.13 0.85 -9.26
C GLY A 4 8.14 0.71 -8.11
N THR A 5 8.60 0.80 -6.86
CA THR A 5 7.75 0.76 -5.68
C THR A 5 7.98 1.95 -4.76
N VAL A 6 6.90 2.63 -4.42
CA VAL A 6 6.83 3.73 -3.45
C VAL A 6 5.80 3.33 -2.41
N VAL A 7 6.26 2.92 -1.24
CA VAL A 7 5.44 2.29 -0.20
C VAL A 7 5.77 2.86 1.17
N GLU A 8 4.90 2.65 2.13
CA GLU A 8 5.11 3.15 3.50
C GLU A 8 6.26 2.45 4.22
N GLY A 9 6.40 1.14 4.02
CA GLY A 9 7.40 0.35 4.72
C GLY A 9 7.93 -0.85 3.94
N PRO A 10 9.04 -1.44 4.40
CA PRO A 10 9.64 -2.59 3.74
C PRO A 10 8.74 -3.84 3.78
N THR A 11 7.89 -4.00 4.79
CA THR A 11 6.91 -5.10 4.88
C THR A 11 5.83 -4.99 3.82
N ASP A 12 5.32 -3.78 3.59
CA ASP A 12 4.31 -3.49 2.57
C ASP A 12 4.87 -3.78 1.17
N ARG A 13 6.14 -3.46 0.94
CA ARG A 13 6.86 -3.80 -0.30
C ARG A 13 6.93 -5.30 -0.54
N GLU A 14 7.32 -6.11 0.47
CA GLU A 14 7.39 -7.57 0.33
C GLU A 14 6.02 -8.15 -0.05
N VAL A 15 4.97 -7.70 0.62
CA VAL A 15 3.60 -8.16 0.35
C VAL A 15 3.16 -7.77 -1.06
N LEU A 16 3.32 -6.51 -1.45
CA LEU A 16 2.94 -6.04 -2.78
C LEU A 16 3.73 -6.73 -3.90
N ASN A 17 5.04 -6.92 -3.74
CA ASN A 17 5.85 -7.63 -4.71
C ASN A 17 5.34 -9.08 -4.93
N ALA A 18 4.99 -9.78 -3.85
CA ALA A 18 4.44 -11.13 -3.95
C ALA A 18 3.07 -11.14 -4.65
N ILE A 19 2.20 -10.19 -4.34
CA ILE A 19 0.90 -10.03 -4.98
C ILE A 19 1.08 -9.75 -6.49
N ILE A 20 1.96 -8.83 -6.84
CA ILE A 20 2.23 -8.49 -8.25
C ILE A 20 2.78 -9.69 -9.02
N ASN A 21 3.73 -10.44 -8.43
CA ASN A 21 4.25 -11.67 -9.04
C ASN A 21 3.14 -12.72 -9.27
N ARG A 22 2.11 -12.76 -8.43
CA ARG A 22 0.95 -13.65 -8.61
C ARG A 22 0.01 -13.18 -9.71
N LEU A 23 -0.16 -11.85 -9.84
CA LEU A 23 -1.14 -11.25 -10.76
C LEU A 23 -0.59 -11.05 -12.16
N ILE A 24 0.70 -10.79 -12.29
CA ILE A 24 1.36 -10.51 -13.58
C ILE A 24 2.34 -11.65 -13.87
N PRO A 25 2.10 -12.46 -14.91
CA PRO A 25 3.03 -13.53 -15.28
C PRO A 25 4.39 -13.01 -15.76
N GLY A 26 5.46 -13.76 -15.48
CA GLY A 26 6.80 -13.50 -15.97
C GLY A 26 7.77 -13.05 -14.88
N GLU A 27 8.99 -12.71 -15.30
CA GLU A 27 10.03 -12.24 -14.38
C GLU A 27 9.97 -10.73 -14.20
N HIS A 28 10.10 -10.27 -12.95
CA HIS A 28 10.06 -8.86 -12.59
C HIS A 28 11.33 -8.44 -11.84
N ARG A 29 11.78 -7.21 -12.14
CA ARG A 29 12.85 -6.54 -11.40
C ARG A 29 12.23 -5.39 -10.62
N TYR A 30 12.39 -5.40 -9.30
CA TYR A 30 11.82 -4.39 -8.41
C TYR A 30 12.86 -3.33 -8.07
N PHE A 31 12.44 -2.08 -8.16
CA PHE A 31 13.23 -0.90 -7.83
C PHE A 31 12.57 -0.16 -6.67
N PRO A 32 13.12 -0.28 -5.43
CA PRO A 32 12.59 0.40 -4.26
C PRO A 32 12.92 1.90 -4.35
N LEU A 33 11.92 2.72 -4.68
CA LEU A 33 12.07 4.17 -4.78
C LEU A 33 11.79 4.86 -3.43
N GLN A 34 10.91 4.27 -2.60
CA GLN A 34 10.59 4.68 -1.24
C GLN A 34 10.02 3.48 -0.46
N PRO A 35 10.49 3.21 0.78
CA PRO A 35 11.75 3.68 1.35
C PRO A 35 12.95 3.09 0.60
N THR A 36 14.03 3.85 0.51
CA THR A 36 15.30 3.34 0.00
C THR A 36 16.09 2.69 1.13
N ASP A 37 16.88 1.67 0.82
CA ASP A 37 17.67 0.94 1.82
C ASP A 37 18.80 1.81 2.42
N THR A 38 19.10 2.97 1.82
CA THR A 38 20.27 3.78 2.10
C THR A 38 20.00 5.13 2.76
N SER A 39 18.76 5.58 2.86
CA SER A 39 18.50 6.90 3.44
C SER A 39 17.28 6.94 4.38
N ASP A 40 17.55 7.22 5.65
CA ASP A 40 16.52 7.68 6.60
C ASP A 40 16.01 9.10 6.28
N TYR A 41 16.57 9.75 5.25
CA TYR A 41 16.35 11.17 4.93
C TYR A 41 14.92 11.45 4.41
N ILE A 42 14.32 10.52 3.66
CA ILE A 42 12.99 10.73 3.07
C ILE A 42 11.86 10.47 4.08
N GLY A 43 12.16 9.84 5.22
CA GLY A 43 11.18 9.49 6.25
C GLY A 43 10.56 8.12 6.01
N LYS A 44 9.73 7.68 6.97
CA LYS A 44 9.02 6.39 6.98
C LYS A 44 7.52 6.63 6.97
N GLY A 45 6.75 5.60 6.63
CA GLY A 45 5.31 5.66 6.55
C GLY A 45 4.82 6.57 5.44
N TRP A 46 3.55 6.93 5.50
CA TRP A 46 2.89 7.78 4.51
C TRP A 46 3.57 9.16 4.31
N LYS A 47 4.19 9.72 5.35
CA LYS A 47 4.93 11.00 5.24
C LYS A 47 6.13 10.86 4.29
N GLY A 48 6.77 9.69 4.27
CA GLY A 48 7.83 9.37 3.31
C GLY A 48 7.28 9.28 1.88
N VAL A 49 6.15 8.60 1.70
CA VAL A 49 5.46 8.50 0.40
C VAL A 49 5.04 9.88 -0.10
N ARG A 50 4.37 10.69 0.75
CA ARG A 50 3.99 12.09 0.43
C ARG A 50 5.19 12.90 -0.02
N ARG A 51 6.28 12.85 0.74
CA ARG A 51 7.50 13.57 0.44
C ARG A 51 8.08 13.14 -0.90
N TRP A 52 8.17 11.84 -1.16
CA TRP A 52 8.63 11.32 -2.44
C TRP A 52 7.79 11.87 -3.60
N CYS A 53 6.46 11.78 -3.49
CA CYS A 53 5.55 12.30 -4.50
C CYS A 53 5.75 13.81 -4.77
N ARG A 54 5.93 14.61 -3.72
CA ARG A 54 6.17 16.05 -3.85
C ARG A 54 7.53 16.38 -4.45
N GLU A 55 8.57 15.62 -4.11
CA GLU A 55 9.92 15.84 -4.63
C GLU A 55 10.05 15.52 -6.12
N THR A 56 9.17 14.69 -6.69
CA THR A 56 9.14 14.41 -8.13
C THR A 56 8.88 15.66 -9.00
N HIS A 57 8.48 16.79 -8.41
CA HIS A 57 8.24 18.04 -9.12
C HIS A 57 9.24 19.13 -8.79
N GLN A 58 10.00 18.98 -7.70
CA GLN A 58 10.87 20.02 -7.20
C GLN A 58 12.28 19.97 -7.78
N ARG A 59 12.67 18.84 -8.36
CA ARG A 59 14.01 18.65 -8.94
C ARG A 59 13.90 18.58 -10.45
N GLU A 60 14.71 19.34 -11.15
CA GLU A 60 14.73 19.42 -12.63
C GLU A 60 14.87 18.05 -13.31
N ASN A 61 15.50 17.08 -12.64
CA ASN A 61 15.76 15.74 -13.19
C ASN A 61 14.95 14.61 -12.50
N SER A 62 13.87 14.92 -11.81
CA SER A 62 13.08 13.91 -11.08
C SER A 62 11.58 14.00 -11.34
N SER A 63 11.16 14.59 -12.46
CA SER A 63 9.74 14.56 -12.83
C SER A 63 9.28 13.12 -13.00
N LEU A 64 8.01 12.89 -12.76
CA LEU A 64 7.39 11.57 -12.89
C LEU A 64 7.66 10.94 -14.26
N GLU A 65 7.61 11.75 -15.33
CA GLU A 65 7.93 11.34 -16.71
C GLU A 65 9.40 10.88 -16.83
N ILE A 66 10.34 11.61 -16.23
CA ILE A 66 11.76 11.27 -16.25
C ILE A 66 12.01 9.94 -15.54
N ILE A 67 11.36 9.72 -14.39
CA ILE A 67 11.47 8.47 -13.63
C ILE A 67 10.90 7.30 -14.45
N LEU A 68 9.72 7.47 -15.04
CA LEU A 68 9.06 6.42 -15.82
C LEU A 68 9.80 6.10 -17.13
N SER A 69 10.41 7.11 -17.77
CA SER A 69 11.12 6.93 -19.04
C SER A 69 12.57 6.43 -18.91
N GLY A 70 13.07 6.28 -17.67
CA GLY A 70 14.42 5.79 -17.44
C GLY A 70 15.55 6.79 -17.74
N LYS A 71 15.26 8.08 -17.86
CA LYS A 71 16.30 9.10 -18.11
C LYS A 71 17.32 9.22 -16.97
N THR A 72 16.95 8.84 -15.75
CA THR A 72 17.82 8.88 -14.55
C THR A 72 18.06 7.52 -13.91
N GLY A 73 17.59 6.44 -14.54
CA GLY A 73 17.69 5.07 -14.05
C GLY A 73 17.13 4.08 -15.06
N PRO A 74 16.70 2.89 -14.64
CA PRO A 74 16.02 1.97 -15.55
C PRO A 74 14.65 2.53 -15.96
N GLU A 75 14.25 2.31 -17.21
CA GLU A 75 12.87 2.55 -17.62
C GLU A 75 11.95 1.66 -16.82
N LEU A 76 10.84 2.23 -16.29
CA LEU A 76 9.84 1.50 -15.54
C LEU A 76 8.67 1.13 -16.46
N ASP A 77 8.29 -0.14 -16.42
CA ASP A 77 7.05 -0.63 -17.03
C ASP A 77 5.84 -0.33 -16.15
N LEU A 78 6.05 -0.33 -14.84
CA LEU A 78 5.02 -0.08 -13.83
C LEU A 78 5.62 0.68 -12.64
N LEU A 79 4.84 1.61 -12.09
CA LEU A 79 5.11 2.25 -10.80
C LEU A 79 3.93 2.00 -9.86
N VAL A 80 4.19 1.37 -8.73
CA VAL A 80 3.17 1.14 -7.69
C VAL A 80 3.41 2.09 -6.54
N ILE A 81 2.39 2.88 -6.21
CA ILE A 81 2.38 3.77 -5.05
C ILE A 81 1.37 3.23 -4.04
N GLN A 82 1.84 2.90 -2.83
CA GLN A 82 1.00 2.39 -1.77
C GLN A 82 0.92 3.39 -0.63
N VAL A 83 -0.30 3.60 -0.15
CA VAL A 83 -0.61 4.36 1.06
C VAL A 83 -1.78 3.66 1.77
N ASP A 84 -1.67 3.48 3.06
CA ASP A 84 -2.73 2.91 3.89
C ASP A 84 -3.86 3.94 4.10
N ALA A 85 -5.13 3.52 4.07
CA ALA A 85 -6.24 4.46 4.20
C ALA A 85 -6.48 4.92 5.66
N ASP A 86 -5.80 4.35 6.64
CA ASP A 86 -5.84 4.78 8.04
C ASP A 86 -5.30 6.20 8.22
N ILE A 87 -4.43 6.68 7.29
CA ILE A 87 -3.96 8.07 7.27
C ILE A 87 -5.09 9.09 7.15
N SER A 88 -6.29 8.66 6.77
CA SER A 88 -7.48 9.53 6.72
C SER A 88 -7.82 10.19 8.07
N ASP A 89 -7.28 9.68 9.16
CA ASP A 89 -7.44 10.23 10.52
C ASP A 89 -6.32 11.22 10.90
N GLU A 90 -5.29 11.35 10.07
CA GLU A 90 -4.14 12.20 10.36
C GLU A 90 -4.44 13.68 10.13
N SER A 91 -4.20 14.52 11.14
CA SER A 91 -4.42 15.96 11.06
C SER A 91 -3.51 16.64 10.00
N ASP A 92 -2.31 16.09 9.82
CA ASP A 92 -1.31 16.61 8.88
C ASP A 92 -1.69 16.37 7.41
N LEU A 93 -2.72 15.54 7.14
CA LEU A 93 -3.18 15.26 5.77
C LEU A 93 -3.84 16.48 5.13
N GLN A 94 -4.32 17.42 5.95
CA GLN A 94 -5.04 18.64 5.53
C GLN A 94 -4.14 19.86 5.28
N GLU A 95 -2.83 19.69 5.16
CA GLU A 95 -1.92 20.80 4.90
C GLU A 95 -2.08 21.38 3.50
N GLY A 96 -2.20 22.71 3.41
CA GLY A 96 -2.28 23.47 2.17
C GLY A 96 -3.64 23.33 1.47
N ASN A 97 -3.61 23.18 0.14
CA ASN A 97 -4.82 23.02 -0.68
C ASN A 97 -5.32 21.57 -0.76
N GLU A 98 -4.69 20.64 -0.04
CA GLU A 98 -5.07 19.24 0.01
C GLU A 98 -6.21 19.08 1.01
N ILE A 99 -7.44 19.27 0.56
CA ILE A 99 -8.63 19.12 1.39
C ILE A 99 -9.00 17.63 1.43
N PHE A 100 -8.83 17.02 2.59
CA PHE A 100 -9.34 15.71 2.87
C PHE A 100 -10.52 15.81 3.84
N ILE A 101 -11.67 15.26 3.46
CA ILE A 101 -12.84 15.16 4.32
C ILE A 101 -13.08 13.69 4.59
N ARG A 102 -12.89 13.28 5.83
CA ARG A 102 -13.16 11.92 6.24
C ARG A 102 -14.58 11.50 5.88
N GLN A 103 -14.70 10.38 5.21
CA GLN A 103 -15.98 9.79 4.81
C GLN A 103 -16.43 8.73 5.82
N PRO A 104 -17.74 8.52 5.97
CA PRO A 104 -18.27 7.39 6.71
C PRO A 104 -17.73 6.05 6.15
N CYS A 105 -17.44 5.09 7.03
CA CYS A 105 -17.10 3.74 6.66
C CYS A 105 -18.02 2.78 7.42
N PRO A 106 -18.69 1.83 6.78
CA PRO A 106 -18.76 1.59 5.34
C PRO A 106 -19.57 2.65 4.55
N PRO A 107 -19.34 2.84 3.23
CA PRO A 107 -18.38 2.08 2.41
C PRO A 107 -16.99 2.70 2.38
N VAL A 108 -15.97 1.85 2.34
CA VAL A 108 -14.55 2.23 2.21
C VAL A 108 -14.25 3.04 0.96
N LYS A 109 -14.99 2.78 -0.13
CA LYS A 109 -14.77 3.36 -1.45
C LYS A 109 -14.66 4.89 -1.44
N SER A 110 -15.49 5.57 -0.65
CA SER A 110 -15.51 7.04 -0.59
C SER A 110 -14.21 7.63 -0.04
N THR A 111 -13.68 7.04 1.02
CA THR A 111 -12.39 7.42 1.61
C THR A 111 -11.24 7.18 0.63
N VAL A 112 -11.22 6.01 -0.02
CA VAL A 112 -10.15 5.66 -0.98
C VAL A 112 -10.15 6.59 -2.19
N ILE A 113 -11.31 6.95 -2.75
CA ILE A 113 -11.40 7.91 -3.87
C ILE A 113 -10.82 9.27 -3.48
N GLN A 114 -11.09 9.73 -2.26
CA GLN A 114 -10.51 11.00 -1.79
C GLN A 114 -9.00 10.90 -1.60
N LEU A 115 -8.49 9.79 -1.05
CA LEU A 115 -7.05 9.57 -0.93
C LEU A 115 -6.36 9.51 -2.29
N GLU A 116 -6.99 8.93 -3.31
CA GLU A 116 -6.47 8.99 -4.68
C GLU A 116 -6.33 10.43 -5.17
N SER A 117 -7.30 11.28 -4.87
CA SER A 117 -7.24 12.70 -5.23
C SER A 117 -6.12 13.41 -4.47
N VAL A 118 -5.91 13.09 -3.20
CA VAL A 118 -4.80 13.62 -2.38
C VAL A 118 -3.45 13.18 -2.95
N ILE A 119 -3.28 11.90 -3.31
CA ILE A 119 -2.04 11.40 -3.91
C ILE A 119 -1.77 12.06 -5.26
N LYS A 120 -2.81 12.26 -6.08
CA LYS A 120 -2.71 13.03 -7.33
C LYS A 120 -2.24 14.46 -7.08
N ALA A 121 -2.77 15.12 -6.04
CA ALA A 121 -2.35 16.47 -5.65
C ALA A 121 -0.88 16.49 -5.19
N TRP A 122 -0.41 15.48 -4.43
CA TRP A 122 1.01 15.33 -4.10
C TRP A 122 1.89 15.18 -5.33
N LEU A 123 1.40 14.48 -6.36
CA LEU A 123 2.06 14.29 -7.64
C LEU A 123 1.87 15.47 -8.60
N ARG A 124 1.07 16.49 -8.23
CA ARG A 124 0.66 17.60 -9.10
C ARG A 124 0.16 17.13 -10.48
N SER A 125 -0.65 16.09 -10.48
CA SER A 125 -1.16 15.46 -11.68
C SER A 125 -2.67 15.26 -11.54
N ASP A 126 -3.46 15.81 -12.45
CA ASP A 126 -4.90 15.62 -12.47
C ASP A 126 -5.26 14.19 -12.89
N GLU A 127 -4.44 13.60 -13.78
CA GLU A 127 -4.57 12.23 -14.24
C GLU A 127 -3.23 11.48 -14.07
N LEU A 128 -3.32 10.25 -13.55
CA LEU A 128 -2.14 9.43 -13.41
C LEU A 128 -1.76 8.79 -14.75
N PRO A 129 -0.47 8.84 -15.14
CA PRO A 129 0.03 8.06 -16.26
C PRO A 129 -0.39 6.60 -16.21
N ALA A 130 -0.59 5.98 -17.38
CA ALA A 130 -1.02 4.59 -17.47
C ALA A 130 -0.10 3.60 -16.72
N LYS A 131 1.18 3.92 -16.62
CA LYS A 131 2.17 3.10 -15.89
C LYS A 131 2.07 3.20 -14.36
N ILE A 132 1.15 4.00 -13.79
CA ILE A 132 1.04 4.18 -12.33
C ILE A 132 -0.19 3.48 -11.79
N ILE A 133 -0.01 2.67 -10.76
CA ILE A 133 -1.07 2.01 -9.99
C ILE A 133 -1.02 2.49 -8.54
N LEU A 134 -2.18 2.85 -8.00
CA LEU A 134 -2.34 3.10 -6.57
C LEU A 134 -2.83 1.82 -5.89
N ALA A 135 -2.12 1.42 -4.83
CA ALA A 135 -2.50 0.34 -3.93
C ALA A 135 -2.90 0.97 -2.60
N ILE A 136 -4.20 1.04 -2.31
CA ILE A 136 -4.71 1.69 -1.10
C ILE A 136 -5.53 0.68 -0.31
N PRO A 137 -4.93 -0.04 0.66
CA PRO A 137 -5.67 -0.86 1.61
C PRO A 137 -6.69 0.00 2.38
N ALA A 138 -7.82 -0.58 2.74
CA ALA A 138 -8.92 0.14 3.37
C ALA A 138 -8.59 0.74 4.74
N GLN A 139 -7.69 0.11 5.46
CA GLN A 139 -7.07 0.60 6.69
C GLN A 139 -5.55 0.47 6.52
N ASP A 140 -5.03 -0.73 6.70
CA ASP A 140 -3.61 -1.05 6.56
C ASP A 140 -3.40 -2.35 5.76
N THR A 141 -2.18 -2.60 5.34
CA THR A 141 -1.79 -3.82 4.62
C THR A 141 -2.05 -5.08 5.46
N GLU A 142 -2.06 -4.98 6.80
CA GLU A 142 -2.33 -6.08 7.71
C GLU A 142 -3.75 -6.64 7.56
N HIS A 143 -4.72 -5.87 7.09
CA HIS A 143 -6.05 -6.37 6.74
C HIS A 143 -5.99 -7.39 5.60
N TRP A 144 -5.21 -7.12 4.56
CA TRP A 144 -5.03 -8.07 3.47
C TRP A 144 -4.29 -9.34 3.92
N ILE A 145 -3.24 -9.16 4.72
CA ILE A 145 -2.44 -10.26 5.26
C ILE A 145 -3.30 -11.17 6.14
N PHE A 146 -4.09 -10.57 7.03
CA PHE A 146 -4.96 -11.31 7.94
C PHE A 146 -6.03 -12.09 7.17
N ALA A 147 -6.70 -11.47 6.21
CA ALA A 147 -7.67 -12.13 5.35
C ALA A 147 -7.06 -13.28 4.51
N ALA A 148 -5.78 -13.15 4.10
CA ALA A 148 -5.09 -14.22 3.39
C ALA A 148 -4.73 -15.42 4.27
N LEU A 149 -4.31 -15.17 5.50
CA LEU A 149 -3.79 -16.20 6.39
C LEU A 149 -4.87 -16.85 7.26
N PHE A 150 -5.93 -16.11 7.60
CA PHE A 150 -6.98 -16.48 8.54
C PHE A 150 -8.38 -16.10 8.02
N PRO A 151 -8.77 -16.53 6.80
CA PRO A 151 -10.03 -16.11 6.18
C PRO A 151 -11.28 -16.55 6.94
N GLU A 152 -11.17 -17.64 7.73
CA GLU A 152 -12.28 -18.20 8.52
C GLU A 152 -12.39 -17.56 9.92
N ASP A 153 -11.51 -16.64 10.27
CA ASP A 153 -11.59 -15.91 11.55
C ASP A 153 -12.86 -15.05 11.58
N GLU A 154 -13.53 -15.00 12.73
CA GLU A 154 -14.75 -14.23 12.95
C GLU A 154 -14.63 -12.76 12.50
N LEU A 155 -13.42 -12.21 12.58
CA LEU A 155 -13.12 -10.85 12.16
C LEU A 155 -13.32 -10.68 10.66
N CYS A 156 -12.87 -11.66 9.84
CA CYS A 156 -13.01 -11.64 8.39
C CYS A 156 -14.44 -11.83 7.90
N LEU A 157 -15.33 -12.40 8.75
CA LEU A 157 -16.73 -12.64 8.43
C LEU A 157 -17.63 -11.42 8.67
N ARG A 158 -17.09 -10.33 9.20
CA ARG A 158 -17.84 -9.11 9.48
C ARG A 158 -18.03 -8.27 8.22
N GLU A 159 -19.22 -7.71 8.05
CA GLU A 159 -19.55 -6.81 6.94
C GLU A 159 -18.70 -5.52 6.95
N ASP A 160 -18.26 -5.09 8.13
CA ASP A 160 -17.45 -3.89 8.32
C ASP A 160 -15.94 -4.18 8.46
N TYR A 161 -15.48 -5.37 8.05
CA TYR A 161 -14.08 -5.79 8.19
C TYR A 161 -13.07 -4.76 7.70
N GLU A 162 -13.29 -4.21 6.51
CA GLU A 162 -12.39 -3.21 5.92
C GLU A 162 -12.47 -1.82 6.62
N CYS A 163 -13.44 -1.62 7.50
CA CYS A 163 -13.65 -0.35 8.21
C CYS A 163 -13.18 -0.38 9.66
N PHE A 164 -12.65 -1.51 10.11
CA PHE A 164 -12.15 -1.66 11.46
C PHE A 164 -10.97 -0.75 11.70
N LYS A 165 -11.15 0.13 12.68
CA LYS A 165 -10.07 1.00 13.13
C LYS A 165 -9.10 0.30 14.07
N PRO A 166 -7.88 0.86 14.18
CA PRO A 166 -6.86 0.40 15.09
C PRO A 166 -7.32 0.33 16.55
N ASN A 167 -7.67 -0.84 17.00
CA ASN A 167 -7.91 -1.15 18.41
C ASN A 167 -7.39 -2.56 18.73
N LYS A 168 -7.71 -3.10 19.90
CA LYS A 168 -7.26 -4.43 20.35
C LYS A 168 -7.72 -5.60 19.47
N ASP A 169 -8.71 -5.39 18.61
CA ASP A 169 -9.33 -6.42 17.77
C ASP A 169 -8.89 -6.34 16.30
N MET A 170 -7.96 -5.46 16.00
CA MET A 170 -7.43 -5.26 14.64
C MET A 170 -6.61 -6.41 14.12
N PRO A 171 -6.58 -6.59 12.80
CA PRO A 171 -5.67 -7.50 12.12
C PRO A 171 -4.23 -7.37 12.60
N ALA A 172 -3.68 -6.16 12.59
CA ALA A 172 -2.30 -5.90 13.04
C ALA A 172 -2.04 -6.33 14.49
N TYR A 173 -3.01 -6.17 15.39
CA TYR A 173 -2.89 -6.64 16.76
C TYR A 173 -2.99 -8.17 16.87
N ARG A 174 -3.98 -8.80 16.20
CA ARG A 174 -4.12 -10.26 16.18
C ARG A 174 -2.86 -10.93 15.63
N LEU A 175 -2.26 -10.38 14.58
CA LEU A 175 -1.00 -10.86 14.03
C LEU A 175 0.19 -10.80 15.01
N SER A 176 0.08 -10.11 16.15
CA SER A 176 1.08 -10.13 17.23
C SER A 176 0.94 -11.33 18.16
N LEU A 177 -0.20 -12.00 18.18
CA LEU A 177 -0.48 -13.13 19.04
C LEU A 177 0.19 -14.42 18.52
N LYS A 178 0.46 -15.35 19.44
CA LYS A 178 1.14 -16.62 19.12
C LYS A 178 0.39 -17.44 18.07
N ASP A 179 -0.92 -17.52 18.23
CA ASP A 179 -1.81 -18.32 17.38
C ASP A 179 -1.94 -17.74 15.96
N TYR A 180 -1.59 -16.46 15.79
CA TYR A 180 -1.60 -15.72 14.52
C TYR A 180 -0.20 -15.47 13.93
N GLY A 181 0.79 -16.25 14.36
CA GLY A 181 2.12 -16.31 13.73
C GLY A 181 3.12 -15.24 14.20
N LYS A 182 2.74 -14.31 15.08
CA LYS A 182 3.62 -13.24 15.59
C LYS A 182 4.32 -12.45 14.48
N LEU A 183 3.61 -12.10 13.41
CA LEU A 183 4.16 -11.28 12.31
C LEU A 183 4.47 -9.86 12.77
N THR A 184 3.72 -9.39 13.77
CA THR A 184 3.93 -8.11 14.43
C THR A 184 4.29 -8.32 15.90
N GLU A 185 4.74 -7.26 16.54
CA GLU A 185 4.95 -7.25 17.98
C GLU A 185 4.46 -5.90 18.54
N ARG A 186 3.86 -5.93 19.73
CA ARG A 186 3.48 -4.72 20.43
C ARG A 186 4.60 -4.30 21.39
N LYS A 187 5.18 -3.13 21.12
CA LYS A 187 6.24 -2.56 21.94
C LYS A 187 5.99 -1.07 22.16
N ASP A 188 6.01 -0.63 23.41
CA ASP A 188 5.83 0.78 23.82
C ASP A 188 4.54 1.44 23.27
N GLY A 189 3.46 0.64 23.12
CA GLY A 189 2.18 1.10 22.56
C GLY A 189 2.08 1.07 21.03
N GLU A 190 3.18 0.85 20.34
CA GLU A 190 3.25 0.76 18.88
C GLU A 190 3.27 -0.68 18.38
N ILE A 191 2.79 -0.88 17.16
CA ILE A 191 2.90 -2.14 16.43
C ILE A 191 4.19 -2.11 15.59
N LYS A 192 5.09 -3.05 15.87
CA LYS A 192 6.32 -3.27 15.09
C LYS A 192 6.17 -4.50 14.21
N LYS A 193 6.52 -4.36 12.94
CA LYS A 193 6.42 -5.42 11.93
C LYS A 193 7.75 -6.19 11.84
N HIS A 194 7.71 -7.53 11.80
CA HIS A 194 8.89 -8.37 11.69
C HIS A 194 9.16 -8.77 10.23
N LEU A 195 9.95 -7.98 9.50
CA LEU A 195 10.24 -8.15 8.09
C LEU A 195 10.60 -9.61 7.70
N ARG A 196 11.43 -10.29 8.50
CA ARG A 196 11.80 -11.68 8.24
C ARG A 196 10.57 -12.60 8.22
N ARG A 197 9.65 -12.45 9.17
CA ARG A 197 8.44 -13.27 9.25
C ARG A 197 7.47 -12.97 8.11
N TYR A 198 7.40 -11.72 7.68
CA TYR A 198 6.62 -11.35 6.49
C TYR A 198 7.14 -12.09 5.27
N ARG A 199 8.46 -12.12 5.04
CA ARG A 199 9.09 -12.89 3.95
C ARG A 199 8.78 -14.38 3.98
N GLU A 200 8.60 -14.95 5.16
CA GLU A 200 8.25 -16.37 5.31
C GLU A 200 6.79 -16.67 4.90
N VAL A 201 5.89 -15.69 4.91
CA VAL A 201 4.46 -15.87 4.62
C VAL A 201 3.99 -15.23 3.32
N VAL A 202 4.78 -14.40 2.65
CA VAL A 202 4.32 -13.66 1.45
C VAL A 202 3.83 -14.56 0.32
N ILE A 203 4.42 -15.74 0.13
CA ILE A 203 3.97 -16.70 -0.87
C ILE A 203 2.56 -17.17 -0.54
N LYS A 204 2.30 -17.54 0.72
CA LYS A 204 0.97 -17.96 1.17
C LYS A 204 -0.07 -16.83 1.01
N ILE A 205 0.34 -15.58 1.25
CA ILE A 205 -0.53 -14.41 1.04
C ILE A 205 -0.90 -14.30 -0.44
N ALA A 206 0.08 -14.41 -1.33
CA ALA A 206 -0.13 -14.34 -2.77
C ALA A 206 -1.00 -15.50 -3.28
N ASP A 207 -0.78 -16.72 -2.82
CA ASP A 207 -1.57 -17.91 -3.21
C ASP A 207 -3.04 -17.77 -2.80
N ASN A 208 -3.31 -17.12 -1.66
CA ASN A 208 -4.66 -16.89 -1.15
C ASN A 208 -5.28 -15.57 -1.64
N TRP A 209 -4.68 -14.88 -2.62
CA TRP A 209 -5.11 -13.54 -3.03
C TRP A 209 -6.57 -13.48 -3.54
N ASP A 210 -7.04 -14.52 -4.19
CA ASP A 210 -8.45 -14.62 -4.62
C ASP A 210 -9.42 -14.59 -3.42
N THR A 211 -9.01 -15.16 -2.29
CA THR A 211 -9.79 -15.09 -1.04
C THR A 211 -9.76 -13.69 -0.45
N VAL A 212 -8.61 -13.04 -0.45
CA VAL A 212 -8.48 -11.63 -0.03
C VAL A 212 -9.40 -10.73 -0.86
N CYS A 213 -9.45 -10.92 -2.18
CA CYS A 213 -10.33 -10.15 -3.07
C CYS A 213 -11.83 -10.35 -2.78
N ARG A 214 -12.23 -11.49 -2.24
CA ARG A 214 -13.63 -11.72 -1.81
C ARG A 214 -13.98 -11.01 -0.51
N ILE A 215 -13.00 -10.85 0.38
CA ILE A 215 -13.18 -10.25 1.71
C ILE A 215 -12.93 -8.72 1.66
N CYS A 216 -11.94 -8.30 0.86
CA CYS A 216 -11.44 -6.94 0.82
C CYS A 216 -11.70 -6.29 -0.54
N SER A 217 -12.59 -5.30 -0.57
CA SER A 217 -12.97 -4.59 -1.79
C SER A 217 -11.80 -3.86 -2.45
N GLN A 218 -10.85 -3.36 -1.63
CA GLN A 218 -9.68 -2.65 -2.13
C GLN A 218 -8.60 -3.59 -2.70
N ALA A 219 -8.54 -4.84 -2.25
CA ALA A 219 -7.73 -5.87 -2.90
C ALA A 219 -8.27 -6.23 -4.29
N GLN A 220 -9.59 -6.38 -4.42
CA GLN A 220 -10.24 -6.60 -5.70
C GLN A 220 -10.02 -5.42 -6.65
N ARG A 221 -10.11 -4.18 -6.15
CA ARG A 221 -9.84 -2.97 -6.92
C ARG A 221 -8.40 -2.91 -7.44
N LEU A 222 -7.43 -3.34 -6.64
CA LEU A 222 -6.04 -3.43 -7.08
C LEU A 222 -5.90 -4.38 -8.29
N VAL A 223 -6.53 -5.56 -8.25
CA VAL A 223 -6.56 -6.51 -9.39
C VAL A 223 -7.17 -5.86 -10.63
N GLN A 224 -8.30 -5.18 -10.49
CA GLN A 224 -8.96 -4.48 -11.61
C GLN A 224 -8.07 -3.38 -12.20
N ASN A 225 -7.41 -2.61 -11.37
CA ASN A 225 -6.50 -1.55 -11.81
C ASN A 225 -5.29 -2.12 -12.56
N ILE A 226 -4.71 -3.23 -12.08
CA ILE A 226 -3.62 -3.93 -12.77
C ILE A 226 -4.10 -4.45 -14.12
N ALA A 227 -5.23 -5.14 -14.18
CA ALA A 227 -5.78 -5.68 -15.41
C ALA A 227 -6.07 -4.58 -16.44
N TYR A 228 -6.69 -3.48 -16.01
CA TYR A 228 -7.01 -2.34 -16.90
C TYR A 228 -5.78 -1.66 -17.50
N ARG A 229 -4.64 -1.66 -16.77
CA ARG A 229 -3.42 -0.95 -17.18
C ARG A 229 -2.50 -1.80 -18.05
N LEU A 230 -2.64 -3.11 -18.00
CA LEU A 230 -1.79 -4.05 -18.74
C LEU A 230 -2.49 -4.64 -19.98
N LEU A 231 -3.77 -4.41 -20.16
CA LEU A 231 -4.56 -4.75 -21.34
C LEU A 231 -4.67 -3.57 -22.29
#